data_d85fd08f3ce7ba9456a7eed78297af09
#
_entry.id   d85fd08f3ce7ba9456a7eed78297af09
#
_cell.length_a   1.000
_cell.length_b   1.000
_cell.length_c   1.000
_cell.angle_alpha   90.00
_cell.angle_beta   90.00
_cell.angle_gamma   90.00
#
_symmetry.space_group_name_H-M   'P 1'
#
loop_
_entity.id
_entity.type
_entity.pdbx_description
1 polymer ?
#
loop_
_entity_poly.entity_id
_entity_poly.type
_entity_poly.pdbx_seq_one_letter_code
_entity_poly.pdbx_strand_id
1 'polypeptide(L)'
;RNLSNLRIRFNCDISYQNVNPVSVKKIIRSTLRKFGSVYWPILAGQTVFPVQTAVRYKIPLIIWGAHQGLEQVGMFSHEHEVEMTRRYRKDHDLMGYEADDLLSIFDTLKEEDIWQFRYPDDTDLHKIGVRGIYLGNYVRWDPKAQHEQMIREYGYQTARFNRTFDCYDY
;
A
#
# COMPACT_ATOMS: atom_id res chain seq x y z
N ARG A 1 15.90 0.17 12.69
CA ARG A 1 17.27 0.46 12.21
C ARG A 1 17.31 0.72 10.71
N ASN A 2 16.67 -0.12 9.85
CA ASN A 2 16.64 0.11 8.41
C ASN A 2 16.00 1.44 8.03
N LEU A 3 14.87 1.80 8.63
CA LEU A 3 14.22 3.11 8.39
C LEU A 3 15.12 4.30 8.75
N SER A 4 15.87 4.20 9.86
CA SER A 4 16.84 5.25 10.23
C SER A 4 17.97 5.34 9.21
N ASN A 5 18.45 4.21 8.68
CA ASN A 5 19.47 4.18 7.65
C ASN A 5 18.98 4.81 6.34
N LEU A 6 17.74 4.50 5.93
CA LEU A 6 17.12 5.13 4.76
C LEU A 6 17.08 6.66 4.89
N ARG A 7 16.57 7.14 6.03
CA ARG A 7 16.49 8.57 6.31
C ARG A 7 17.85 9.26 6.22
N ILE A 8 18.87 8.69 6.85
CA ILE A 8 20.21 9.29 6.91
C ILE A 8 20.91 9.24 5.55
N ARG A 9 20.85 8.08 4.87
CA ARG A 9 21.60 7.89 3.62
C ARG A 9 20.98 8.59 2.43
N PHE A 10 19.66 8.64 2.36
CA PHE A 10 18.94 9.19 1.21
C PHE A 10 18.32 10.56 1.49
N ASN A 11 18.58 11.11 2.69
CA ASN A 11 18.04 12.41 3.10
C ASN A 11 16.52 12.53 2.83
N CYS A 12 15.77 11.47 3.19
CA CYS A 12 14.34 11.40 2.97
C CYS A 12 13.58 11.52 4.29
N ASP A 13 12.38 12.08 4.21
CA ASP A 13 11.43 12.06 5.31
C ASP A 13 10.65 10.75 5.34
N ILE A 14 10.23 10.35 6.53
CA ILE A 14 9.41 9.16 6.73
C ILE A 14 8.12 9.58 7.40
N SER A 15 7.02 9.33 6.73
CA SER A 15 5.68 9.55 7.27
C SER A 15 5.08 8.26 7.81
N TYR A 16 4.43 8.35 8.96
CA TYR A 16 3.77 7.21 9.62
C TYR A 16 2.28 7.49 9.80
N GLN A 17 1.48 6.46 9.59
CA GLN A 17 0.07 6.47 9.97
C GLN A 17 -0.16 5.41 11.04
N ASN A 18 -0.65 5.84 12.21
CA ASN A 18 -1.10 4.92 13.25
C ASN A 18 -2.62 4.80 13.17
N VAL A 19 -3.09 3.58 13.04
CA VAL A 19 -4.51 3.26 12.99
C VAL A 19 -4.96 2.68 14.31
N ASN A 20 -6.15 3.03 14.77
CA ASN A 20 -6.71 2.49 16.01
C ASN A 20 -6.91 0.96 15.89
N PRO A 21 -6.26 0.14 16.74
CA PRO A 21 -6.38 -1.31 16.67
C PRO A 21 -7.81 -1.83 16.86
N VAL A 22 -8.65 -1.10 17.60
CA VAL A 22 -10.07 -1.46 17.81
C VAL A 22 -10.83 -1.29 16.51
N SER A 23 -10.63 -0.19 15.80
CA SER A 23 -11.24 0.05 14.48
C SER A 23 -10.79 -0.99 13.46
N VAL A 24 -9.48 -1.28 13.39
CA VAL A 24 -8.94 -2.34 12.52
C VAL A 24 -9.61 -3.68 12.81
N LYS A 25 -9.76 -4.05 14.08
CA LYS A 25 -10.42 -5.30 14.47
C LYS A 25 -11.88 -5.35 14.05
N LYS A 26 -12.62 -4.24 14.16
CA LYS A 26 -14.01 -4.14 13.68
C LYS A 26 -14.08 -4.33 12.16
N ILE A 27 -13.23 -3.62 11.41
CA ILE A 27 -13.16 -3.72 9.95
C ILE A 27 -12.84 -5.15 9.54
N ILE A 28 -11.79 -5.78 10.10
CA ILE A 28 -11.42 -7.17 9.78
C ILE A 28 -12.60 -8.13 10.01
N ARG A 29 -13.31 -8.01 11.14
CA ARG A 29 -14.46 -8.87 11.42
C ARG A 29 -15.59 -8.69 10.40
N SER A 30 -15.83 -7.48 9.98
CA SER A 30 -16.86 -7.14 9.00
C SER A 30 -16.48 -7.65 7.61
N THR A 31 -15.27 -7.36 7.15
CA THR A 31 -14.79 -7.79 5.83
C THR A 31 -14.61 -9.31 5.73
N LEU A 32 -14.15 -9.96 6.79
CA LEU A 32 -14.06 -11.42 6.83
C LEU A 32 -15.44 -12.09 6.64
N ARG A 33 -16.46 -11.58 7.33
CA ARG A 33 -17.82 -12.13 7.24
C ARG A 33 -18.47 -11.91 5.86
N LYS A 34 -18.19 -10.79 5.22
CA LYS A 34 -18.82 -10.40 3.96
C LYS A 34 -18.02 -10.85 2.73
N PHE A 35 -16.71 -10.67 2.76
CA PHE A 35 -15.82 -10.85 1.61
C PHE A 35 -14.87 -12.04 1.77
N GLY A 36 -14.84 -12.68 2.93
CA GLY A 36 -13.88 -13.76 3.22
C GLY A 36 -12.43 -13.26 3.39
N SER A 37 -12.22 -11.95 3.58
CA SER A 37 -10.88 -11.36 3.64
C SER A 37 -10.60 -10.65 4.96
N VAL A 38 -9.40 -10.89 5.48
CA VAL A 38 -8.82 -10.18 6.63
C VAL A 38 -7.90 -9.02 6.19
N TYR A 39 -7.59 -8.94 4.90
CA TYR A 39 -6.55 -8.05 4.38
C TYR A 39 -7.03 -6.66 4.01
N TRP A 40 -8.34 -6.41 3.92
CA TRP A 40 -8.88 -5.13 3.45
C TRP A 40 -8.26 -3.91 4.15
N PRO A 41 -8.19 -3.82 5.51
CA PRO A 41 -7.62 -2.63 6.15
C PRO A 41 -6.11 -2.49 5.92
N ILE A 42 -5.40 -3.60 5.71
CA ILE A 42 -3.96 -3.58 5.40
C ILE A 42 -3.76 -3.01 3.99
N LEU A 43 -4.47 -3.55 3.01
CA LEU A 43 -4.40 -3.10 1.62
C LEU A 43 -4.87 -1.64 1.49
N ALA A 44 -5.98 -1.28 2.14
CA ALA A 44 -6.44 0.10 2.18
C ALA A 44 -5.39 1.04 2.80
N GLY A 45 -4.77 0.66 3.91
CA GLY A 45 -3.68 1.45 4.51
C GLY A 45 -2.50 1.64 3.57
N GLN A 46 -2.03 0.55 2.95
CA GLN A 46 -0.91 0.60 2.02
C GLN A 46 -1.21 1.43 0.77
N THR A 47 -2.44 1.38 0.27
CA THR A 47 -2.79 1.97 -1.01
C THR A 47 -3.36 3.39 -0.90
N VAL A 48 -4.02 3.72 0.19
CA VAL A 48 -4.66 5.04 0.38
C VAL A 48 -3.73 6.04 1.04
N PHE A 49 -2.99 5.63 2.06
CA PHE A 49 -2.14 6.54 2.83
C PHE A 49 -1.07 7.27 1.99
N PRO A 50 -0.36 6.62 1.04
CA PRO A 50 0.56 7.34 0.16
C PRO A 50 -0.12 8.40 -0.69
N VAL A 51 -1.34 8.13 -1.17
CA VAL A 51 -2.11 9.08 -1.98
C VAL A 51 -2.58 10.27 -1.12
N GLN A 52 -3.09 10.02 0.10
CA GLN A 52 -3.42 11.06 1.07
C GLN A 52 -2.18 11.93 1.40
N THR A 53 -1.03 11.29 1.54
CA THR A 53 0.24 11.98 1.81
C THR A 53 0.66 12.85 0.62
N ALA A 54 0.55 12.33 -0.60
CA ALA A 54 0.82 13.07 -1.82
C ALA A 54 -0.06 14.32 -1.95
N VAL A 55 -1.35 14.19 -1.70
CA VAL A 55 -2.29 15.32 -1.71
C VAL A 55 -1.94 16.32 -0.62
N ARG A 56 -1.72 15.87 0.61
CA ARG A 56 -1.42 16.72 1.76
C ARG A 56 -0.16 17.56 1.57
N TYR A 57 0.89 16.97 1.03
CA TYR A 57 2.18 17.62 0.81
C TYR A 57 2.36 18.16 -0.61
N LYS A 58 1.34 18.06 -1.46
CA LYS A 58 1.37 18.51 -2.86
C LYS A 58 2.51 17.85 -3.66
N ILE A 59 2.68 16.55 -3.48
CA ILE A 59 3.68 15.75 -4.18
C ILE A 59 3.03 15.13 -5.41
N PRO A 60 3.44 15.50 -6.64
CA PRO A 60 2.76 15.04 -7.84
C PRO A 60 3.11 13.62 -8.28
N LEU A 61 4.16 13.01 -7.72
CA LEU A 61 4.62 11.69 -8.13
C LEU A 61 4.72 10.73 -6.95
N ILE A 62 4.09 9.58 -7.08
CA ILE A 62 4.26 8.43 -6.19
C ILE A 62 5.00 7.33 -6.96
N ILE A 63 6.06 6.80 -6.38
CA ILE A 63 6.78 5.64 -6.91
C ILE A 63 6.48 4.44 -6.01
N TRP A 64 5.82 3.45 -6.59
CA TRP A 64 5.57 2.17 -5.91
C TRP A 64 6.77 1.25 -6.15
N GLY A 65 7.46 0.88 -5.09
CA GLY A 65 8.54 -0.10 -5.12
C GLY A 65 7.98 -1.52 -5.25
N ALA A 66 7.29 -1.78 -6.36
CA ALA A 66 6.59 -3.02 -6.62
C ALA A 66 6.64 -3.39 -8.11
N HIS A 67 6.49 -4.68 -8.39
CA HIS A 67 6.20 -5.17 -9.72
C HIS A 67 4.74 -5.65 -9.77
N GLN A 68 3.93 -4.93 -10.54
CA GLN A 68 2.49 -5.13 -10.62
C GLN A 68 2.09 -6.60 -10.91
N GLY A 69 2.78 -7.25 -11.84
CA GLY A 69 2.49 -8.62 -12.23
C GLY A 69 2.98 -9.70 -11.26
N LEU A 70 4.02 -9.42 -10.47
CA LEU A 70 4.58 -10.39 -9.52
C LEU A 70 3.93 -10.31 -8.13
N GLU A 71 3.56 -9.12 -7.71
CA GLU A 71 3.07 -8.87 -6.34
C GLU A 71 1.54 -8.90 -6.23
N GLN A 72 0.84 -8.77 -7.35
CA GLN A 72 -0.62 -8.86 -7.42
C GLN A 72 -1.06 -10.14 -8.13
N VAL A 73 -0.63 -11.26 -7.57
CA VAL A 73 -0.82 -12.61 -8.14
C VAL A 73 -2.28 -12.86 -8.53
N GLY A 74 -2.49 -13.21 -9.80
CA GLY A 74 -3.80 -13.57 -10.36
C GLY A 74 -4.69 -12.38 -10.71
N MET A 75 -4.27 -11.15 -10.47
CA MET A 75 -5.07 -9.94 -10.72
C MET A 75 -4.44 -9.01 -11.76
N PHE A 76 -3.30 -9.37 -12.31
CA PHE A 76 -2.61 -8.60 -13.33
C PHE A 76 -3.01 -9.04 -14.74
N SER A 77 -3.26 -8.07 -15.60
CA SER A 77 -3.39 -8.25 -17.05
C SER A 77 -2.51 -7.24 -17.77
N HIS A 78 -1.93 -7.64 -18.91
CA HIS A 78 -1.18 -6.73 -19.78
C HIS A 78 -2.04 -5.61 -20.40
N GLU A 79 -3.36 -5.73 -20.28
CA GLU A 79 -4.32 -4.71 -20.69
C GLU A 79 -4.57 -3.64 -19.61
N HIS A 80 -4.08 -3.87 -18.39
CA HIS A 80 -4.20 -2.88 -17.32
C HIS A 80 -3.28 -1.69 -17.55
N GLU A 81 -3.70 -0.55 -16.98
CA GLU A 81 -2.93 0.68 -17.04
C GLU A 81 -1.56 0.50 -16.37
N VAL A 82 -0.54 1.08 -16.99
CA VAL A 82 0.85 1.04 -16.49
C VAL A 82 1.01 1.89 -15.23
N GLU A 83 0.16 2.91 -15.08
CA GLU A 83 0.13 3.78 -13.92
C GLU A 83 -1.01 3.40 -12.98
N MET A 84 -0.84 3.78 -11.72
CA MET A 84 -1.86 3.60 -10.70
C MET A 84 -3.10 4.43 -11.02
N THR A 85 -4.27 3.77 -11.02
CA THR A 85 -5.57 4.44 -11.09
C THR A 85 -6.41 4.09 -9.86
N ARG A 86 -7.33 4.98 -9.47
CA ARG A 86 -8.28 4.72 -8.39
C ARG A 86 -9.14 3.49 -8.69
N ARG A 87 -9.59 3.36 -9.94
CA ARG A 87 -10.37 2.22 -10.38
C ARG A 87 -9.63 0.91 -10.19
N TYR A 88 -8.39 0.82 -10.66
CA TYR A 88 -7.57 -0.38 -10.51
C TYR A 88 -7.42 -0.76 -9.02
N ARG A 89 -7.17 0.22 -8.17
CA ARG A 89 -7.02 0.00 -6.73
C ARG A 89 -8.32 -0.45 -6.07
N LYS A 90 -9.45 0.20 -6.41
CA LYS A 90 -10.75 -0.19 -5.90
C LYS A 90 -11.07 -1.63 -6.26
N ASP A 91 -10.89 -1.99 -7.53
CA ASP A 91 -11.29 -3.29 -8.05
C ASP A 91 -10.37 -4.42 -7.55
N HIS A 92 -9.06 -4.19 -7.51
CA HIS A 92 -8.07 -5.21 -7.16
C HIS A 92 -7.66 -5.18 -5.68
N ASP A 93 -7.17 -4.05 -5.18
CA ASP A 93 -6.65 -3.99 -3.82
C ASP A 93 -7.77 -3.98 -2.77
N LEU A 94 -8.89 -3.32 -3.07
CA LEU A 94 -9.99 -3.10 -2.14
C LEU A 94 -11.21 -4.01 -2.42
N MET A 95 -11.07 -4.99 -3.29
CA MET A 95 -12.12 -5.98 -3.61
C MET A 95 -13.44 -5.33 -4.08
N GLY A 96 -13.36 -4.18 -4.74
CA GLY A 96 -14.49 -3.39 -5.22
C GLY A 96 -15.10 -2.44 -4.18
N TYR A 97 -14.55 -2.35 -2.97
CA TYR A 97 -15.15 -1.58 -1.86
C TYR A 97 -14.17 -0.56 -1.28
N GLU A 98 -14.48 0.71 -1.41
CA GLU A 98 -13.80 1.79 -0.70
C GLU A 98 -14.35 1.96 0.74
N ALA A 99 -13.72 2.83 1.51
CA ALA A 99 -14.10 3.04 2.92
C ALA A 99 -15.57 3.43 3.12
N ASP A 100 -16.10 4.31 2.27
CA ASP A 100 -17.50 4.74 2.36
C ASP A 100 -18.50 3.65 1.95
N ASP A 101 -18.08 2.75 1.05
CA ASP A 101 -18.89 1.58 0.72
C ASP A 101 -19.05 0.67 1.95
N LEU A 102 -18.00 0.54 2.79
CA LEU A 102 -18.09 -0.25 4.03
C LEU A 102 -19.06 0.35 5.05
N LEU A 103 -19.15 1.68 5.16
CA LEU A 103 -20.13 2.33 6.04
C LEU A 103 -21.57 2.01 5.61
N SER A 104 -21.82 1.98 4.32
CA SER A 104 -23.15 1.68 3.79
C SER A 104 -23.55 0.21 3.95
N ILE A 105 -22.57 -0.69 4.06
CA ILE A 105 -22.80 -2.15 4.14
C ILE A 105 -22.87 -2.63 5.60
N PHE A 106 -22.13 -1.99 6.51
CA PHE A 106 -21.95 -2.49 7.87
C PHE A 106 -22.41 -1.48 8.93
N ASP A 107 -23.56 -1.72 9.54
CA ASP A 107 -24.07 -0.92 10.65
C ASP A 107 -23.16 -0.89 11.89
N THR A 108 -22.21 -1.82 11.97
CA THR A 108 -21.24 -1.93 13.06
C THR A 108 -20.05 -0.99 12.92
N LEU A 109 -19.84 -0.42 11.73
CA LEU A 109 -18.78 0.54 11.45
C LEU A 109 -19.30 1.97 11.54
N LYS A 110 -18.48 2.84 12.06
CA LYS A 110 -18.73 4.26 12.16
C LYS A 110 -17.71 5.06 11.39
N GLU A 111 -18.01 6.32 11.15
CA GLU A 111 -17.12 7.31 10.54
C GLU A 111 -15.71 7.28 11.16
N GLU A 112 -15.64 7.25 12.49
CA GLU A 112 -14.40 7.20 13.26
C GLU A 112 -13.54 5.95 13.00
N ASP A 113 -14.16 4.87 12.52
CA ASP A 113 -13.45 3.61 12.24
C ASP A 113 -12.78 3.62 10.86
N ILE A 114 -13.30 4.41 9.91
CA ILE A 114 -12.90 4.29 8.50
C ILE A 114 -12.25 5.54 7.89
N TRP A 115 -12.34 6.72 8.52
CA TRP A 115 -11.87 7.98 7.93
C TRP A 115 -10.40 7.94 7.45
N GLN A 116 -9.55 7.18 8.14
CA GLN A 116 -8.14 7.03 7.77
C GLN A 116 -7.92 6.25 6.46
N PHE A 117 -8.92 5.52 6.01
CA PHE A 117 -8.87 4.69 4.80
C PHE A 117 -9.58 5.33 3.60
N ARG A 118 -10.07 6.57 3.75
CA ARG A 118 -10.73 7.29 2.66
C ARG A 118 -9.76 7.73 1.59
N TYR A 119 -10.09 7.40 0.36
CA TYR A 119 -9.35 7.90 -0.78
C TYR A 119 -9.61 9.42 -0.93
N PRO A 120 -8.57 10.22 -1.26
CA PRO A 120 -8.76 11.65 -1.52
C PRO A 120 -9.69 11.92 -2.68
N ASP A 121 -10.29 13.11 -2.69
CA ASP A 121 -11.17 13.53 -3.78
C ASP A 121 -10.41 13.65 -5.11
N ASP A 122 -11.07 13.23 -6.19
CA ASP A 122 -10.49 13.28 -7.53
C ASP A 122 -10.13 14.71 -7.96
N THR A 123 -10.89 15.71 -7.49
CA THR A 123 -10.59 17.13 -7.71
C THR A 123 -9.26 17.56 -7.12
N ASP A 124 -8.91 17.07 -5.93
CA ASP A 124 -7.62 17.38 -5.29
C ASP A 124 -6.47 16.67 -6.01
N LEU A 125 -6.69 15.42 -6.42
CA LEU A 125 -5.72 14.66 -7.21
C LEU A 125 -5.41 15.34 -8.53
N HIS A 126 -6.42 15.76 -9.27
CA HIS A 126 -6.28 16.47 -10.54
C HIS A 126 -5.60 17.83 -10.38
N LYS A 127 -5.97 18.60 -9.35
CA LYS A 127 -5.39 19.90 -9.09
C LYS A 127 -3.89 19.85 -8.80
N ILE A 128 -3.43 18.78 -8.14
CA ILE A 128 -2.02 18.56 -7.82
C ILE A 128 -1.31 17.83 -8.95
N GLY A 129 -2.04 17.08 -9.78
CA GLY A 129 -1.49 16.24 -10.82
C GLY A 129 -0.83 14.97 -10.26
N VAL A 130 -1.44 14.36 -9.24
CA VAL A 130 -0.87 13.17 -8.60
C VAL A 130 -0.89 12.00 -9.57
N ARG A 131 0.30 11.44 -9.82
CA ARG A 131 0.52 10.23 -10.62
C ARG A 131 1.22 9.16 -9.78
N GLY A 132 0.88 7.91 -9.98
CA GLY A 132 1.54 6.79 -9.33
C GLY A 132 2.10 5.81 -10.35
N ILE A 133 3.39 5.55 -10.30
CA ILE A 133 4.06 4.60 -11.18
C ILE A 133 4.53 3.37 -10.40
N TYR A 134 4.42 2.20 -11.02
CA TYR A 134 5.00 0.97 -10.50
C TYR A 134 6.41 0.80 -11.07
N LEU A 135 7.40 0.81 -10.19
CA LEU A 135 8.81 0.82 -10.60
C LEU A 135 9.18 -0.39 -11.46
N GLY A 136 8.58 -1.55 -11.19
CA GLY A 136 8.79 -2.77 -11.95
C GLY A 136 8.37 -2.73 -13.42
N ASN A 137 7.57 -1.73 -13.83
CA ASN A 137 7.22 -1.50 -15.23
C ASN A 137 8.33 -0.76 -16.01
N TYR A 138 9.29 -0.16 -15.30
CA TYR A 138 10.36 0.67 -15.88
C TYR A 138 11.76 0.09 -15.68
N VAL A 139 11.93 -0.73 -14.64
CA VAL A 139 13.20 -1.34 -14.26
C VAL A 139 13.03 -2.85 -14.16
N ARG A 140 14.03 -3.60 -14.61
CA ARG A 140 14.01 -5.05 -14.40
C ARG A 140 13.90 -5.36 -12.92
N TRP A 141 12.85 -6.09 -12.56
CA TRP A 141 12.53 -6.41 -11.18
C TRP A 141 13.19 -7.74 -10.79
N ASP A 142 14.17 -7.68 -9.91
CA ASP A 142 14.85 -8.84 -9.34
C ASP A 142 14.95 -8.64 -7.82
N PRO A 143 13.94 -9.10 -7.04
CA PRO A 143 13.91 -8.89 -5.60
C PRO A 143 15.14 -9.40 -4.88
N LYS A 144 15.66 -10.55 -5.28
CA LYS A 144 16.85 -11.16 -4.66
C LYS A 144 18.08 -10.31 -4.87
N ALA A 145 18.38 -9.95 -6.11
CA ALA A 145 19.55 -9.13 -6.44
C ALA A 145 19.46 -7.75 -5.78
N GLN A 146 18.28 -7.14 -5.77
CA GLN A 146 18.03 -5.86 -5.09
C GLN A 146 18.24 -5.96 -3.58
N HIS A 147 17.76 -7.02 -2.96
CA HIS A 147 17.94 -7.28 -1.53
C HIS A 147 19.41 -7.46 -1.17
N GLU A 148 20.13 -8.29 -1.91
CA GLU A 148 21.57 -8.51 -1.72
C GLU A 148 22.38 -7.21 -1.91
N GLN A 149 22.00 -6.39 -2.88
CA GLN A 149 22.60 -5.08 -3.09
C GLN A 149 22.34 -4.14 -1.89
N MET A 150 21.13 -4.10 -1.39
CA MET A 150 20.77 -3.28 -0.22
C MET A 150 21.56 -3.68 1.03
N ILE A 151 21.80 -4.97 1.24
CA ILE A 151 22.64 -5.45 2.34
C ILE A 151 24.09 -4.99 2.13
N ARG A 152 24.66 -5.27 0.98
CA ARG A 152 26.09 -5.03 0.67
C ARG A 152 26.44 -3.55 0.66
N GLU A 153 25.63 -2.72 -0.02
CA GLU A 153 25.99 -1.34 -0.31
C GLU A 153 25.40 -0.36 0.71
N TYR A 154 24.22 -0.69 1.27
CA TYR A 154 23.47 0.22 2.13
C TYR A 154 23.36 -0.25 3.58
N GLY A 155 23.89 -1.42 3.91
CA GLY A 155 23.88 -1.96 5.27
C GLY A 155 22.48 -2.30 5.77
N TYR A 156 21.59 -2.72 4.84
CA TYR A 156 20.25 -3.21 5.19
C TYR A 156 20.38 -4.45 6.07
N GLN A 157 19.56 -4.52 7.10
CA GLN A 157 19.59 -5.61 8.07
C GLN A 157 18.38 -6.50 7.89
N THR A 158 18.64 -7.79 7.74
CA THR A 158 17.63 -8.83 7.67
C THR A 158 17.41 -9.47 9.04
N ALA A 159 16.22 -9.99 9.27
CA ALA A 159 15.93 -10.85 10.40
C ALA A 159 16.13 -12.32 9.99
N ARG A 160 16.74 -13.09 10.90
CA ARG A 160 16.81 -14.55 10.72
C ARG A 160 15.68 -15.18 11.51
N PHE A 161 14.86 -15.96 10.83
CA PHE A 161 13.78 -16.71 11.45
C PHE A 161 14.12 -18.19 11.51
N ASN A 162 13.64 -18.88 12.53
CA ASN A 162 13.87 -20.32 12.73
C ASN A 162 12.80 -21.21 12.08
N ARG A 163 11.87 -20.63 11.32
CA ARG A 163 10.78 -21.34 10.66
C ARG A 163 11.08 -21.51 9.19
N THR A 164 10.74 -22.67 8.64
CA THR A 164 11.01 -23.00 7.22
C THR A 164 10.27 -22.09 6.23
N PHE A 165 9.12 -21.54 6.60
CA PHE A 165 8.36 -20.62 5.74
C PHE A 165 8.72 -19.13 5.95
N ASP A 166 9.58 -18.85 6.92
CA ASP A 166 10.11 -17.50 7.18
C ASP A 166 11.46 -17.28 6.46
N CYS A 167 11.83 -18.16 5.53
CA CYS A 167 13.09 -18.05 4.79
C CYS A 167 13.05 -17.03 3.64
N TYR A 168 11.99 -16.27 3.51
CA TYR A 168 11.92 -15.13 2.60
C TYR A 168 12.45 -13.90 3.31
N ASP A 169 13.75 -13.71 3.23
CA ASP A 169 14.49 -12.57 3.78
C ASP A 169 14.32 -11.28 2.94
N TYR A 170 13.18 -11.11 2.28
CA TYR A 170 12.95 -9.98 1.37
C TYR A 170 12.23 -8.83 2.03
#